data_8a140674c74868d27632626400888eed
#
_entry.id   8a140674c74868d27632626400888eed
#
_cell.length_a   1.000
_cell.length_b   1.000
_cell.length_c   1.000
_cell.angle_alpha   90.00
_cell.angle_beta   90.00
_cell.angle_gamma   90.00
#
_symmetry.space_group_name_H-M   'P 1'
#
loop_
_entity.id
_entity.type
_entity.pdbx_description
1 polymer ?
#
loop_
_entity_poly.entity_id
_entity_poly.type
_entity_poly.pdbx_seq_one_letter_code
_entity_poly.pdbx_strand_id
1 'polypeptide(L)'
;MRTEMELLLHYVWQQKLWPSTPLATTDGQPVDIIDPGLHNRNAGPDFFNAKIKIGGTLWAGNVEIHEKAADWFAHRHHLDPAYNNTILHVVGADGAKAATADGRTLPQLVLPVPAHISQNYKQLLEEEKYPPCYKVIPSIAPINVHRYLSALAVERLEEKTLRIGEYLQRTGGDWERAAFIALARGFGFGTNADAFEQWALGIEPQAIGKHRDNLLQVEAFFIGQAGLLDGAQDGEDEYFRLLKREYDFLKSKFSLTPMDAARWRLMRLRPQNFPIVRLSQLAALYHKGATSLSRIVETPDADGLRSLFRTAATDYWQDHYHFGHASPHSAKTLQAASLDLLLINVAAPLLFAYGRYLADEALCERAFALLESIKPEKNFITRSWAAAGIAPQHAADSQALFRLKMHYCDRKDCLRCAFGAEYLRAVPKP
;
A
#
# COMPACT_ATOMS: atom_id res chain seq x y z
N MET A 1 -16.59 14.36 13.21
CA MET A 1 -15.20 14.20 12.71
C MET A 1 -14.31 14.83 13.77
N ARG A 2 -13.30 14.12 14.27
CA ARG A 2 -12.38 14.65 15.31
C ARG A 2 -11.62 15.85 14.79
N THR A 3 -11.39 16.83 15.66
CA THR A 3 -10.57 18.00 15.32
C THR A 3 -9.08 17.67 15.35
N GLU A 4 -8.25 18.51 14.74
CA GLU A 4 -6.78 18.35 14.81
C GLU A 4 -6.26 18.41 16.25
N MET A 5 -6.89 19.26 17.09
CA MET A 5 -6.55 19.39 18.52
C MET A 5 -6.96 18.14 19.29
N GLU A 6 -8.13 17.57 19.05
CA GLU A 6 -8.58 16.32 19.68
C GLU A 6 -7.64 15.16 19.34
N LEU A 7 -7.22 15.03 18.08
CA LEU A 7 -6.23 14.04 17.67
C LEU A 7 -4.88 14.23 18.37
N LEU A 8 -4.46 15.47 18.57
CA LEU A 8 -3.24 15.79 19.32
C LEU A 8 -3.37 15.42 20.80
N LEU A 9 -4.51 15.67 21.43
CA LEU A 9 -4.80 15.25 22.81
C LEU A 9 -4.72 13.73 22.95
N HIS A 10 -5.33 12.98 22.02
CA HIS A 10 -5.21 11.51 22.00
C HIS A 10 -3.76 11.05 21.91
N TYR A 11 -2.94 11.69 21.06
CA TYR A 11 -1.53 11.38 20.92
C TYR A 11 -0.75 11.65 22.21
N VAL A 12 -0.94 12.84 22.79
CA VAL A 12 -0.28 13.23 24.07
C VAL A 12 -0.68 12.28 25.17
N TRP A 13 -1.97 11.91 25.28
CA TRP A 13 -2.48 10.94 26.25
C TRP A 13 -1.85 9.57 26.08
N GLN A 14 -1.94 9.01 24.89
CA GLN A 14 -1.43 7.67 24.58
C GLN A 14 0.08 7.53 24.81
N GLN A 15 0.84 8.57 24.46
CA GLN A 15 2.30 8.59 24.55
C GLN A 15 2.82 9.14 25.91
N LYS A 16 1.92 9.50 26.83
CA LYS A 16 2.24 10.10 28.14
C LYS A 16 3.19 11.31 28.03
N LEU A 17 2.88 12.23 27.11
CA LEU A 17 3.76 13.36 26.77
C LEU A 17 3.39 14.68 27.47
N TRP A 18 2.70 14.64 28.60
CA TRP A 18 2.47 15.84 29.41
C TRP A 18 3.70 16.21 30.24
N PRO A 19 3.81 17.49 30.69
CA PRO A 19 4.91 17.95 31.58
C PRO A 19 4.96 17.14 32.86
N SER A 20 6.16 17.10 33.50
CA SER A 20 6.39 16.40 34.78
C SER A 20 5.67 17.02 35.96
N THR A 21 4.87 18.07 35.77
CA THR A 21 4.04 18.68 36.80
C THR A 21 2.93 17.70 37.22
N PRO A 22 2.62 17.63 38.53
CA PRO A 22 1.54 16.79 39.01
C PRO A 22 0.23 17.13 38.32
N LEU A 23 -0.48 16.09 37.80
CA LEU A 23 -1.80 16.25 37.22
C LEU A 23 -2.85 16.29 38.33
N ALA A 24 -3.90 17.08 38.11
CA ALA A 24 -5.06 17.14 38.99
C ALA A 24 -6.34 17.29 38.16
N THR A 25 -7.44 16.79 38.69
CA THR A 25 -8.78 17.05 38.15
C THR A 25 -9.14 18.53 38.31
N THR A 26 -10.16 18.98 37.59
CA THR A 26 -10.67 20.38 37.68
C THR A 26 -11.22 20.73 39.04
N ASP A 27 -11.51 19.75 39.94
CA ASP A 27 -11.90 19.91 41.31
C ASP A 27 -10.70 19.67 42.31
N GLY A 28 -9.46 19.60 41.81
CA GLY A 28 -8.24 19.62 42.59
C GLY A 28 -7.79 18.25 43.13
N GLN A 29 -8.40 17.15 42.72
CA GLN A 29 -7.93 15.83 43.16
C GLN A 29 -6.68 15.41 42.39
N PRO A 30 -5.62 14.92 43.03
CA PRO A 30 -4.42 14.46 42.35
C PRO A 30 -4.71 13.26 41.43
N VAL A 31 -4.12 13.27 40.25
CA VAL A 31 -4.29 12.22 39.20
C VAL A 31 -2.93 11.62 38.88
N ASP A 32 -2.85 10.28 38.99
CA ASP A 32 -1.68 9.52 38.55
C ASP A 32 -2.14 8.48 37.50
N ILE A 33 -1.59 8.60 36.29
CA ILE A 33 -1.97 7.76 35.12
C ILE A 33 -1.00 6.59 35.04
N ILE A 34 -1.38 5.46 35.65
CA ILE A 34 -0.61 4.21 35.64
C ILE A 34 -0.59 3.62 34.24
N ASP A 35 -1.79 3.46 33.65
CA ASP A 35 -2.00 2.95 32.29
C ASP A 35 -3.04 3.82 31.57
N PRO A 36 -2.70 4.44 30.41
CA PRO A 36 -3.64 5.28 29.66
C PRO A 36 -4.77 4.48 29.01
N GLY A 37 -4.67 3.15 28.98
CA GLY A 37 -5.61 2.26 28.32
C GLY A 37 -5.29 1.97 26.86
N LEU A 38 -6.11 1.13 26.26
CA LEU A 38 -6.01 0.71 24.86
C LEU A 38 -6.84 1.65 23.99
N HIS A 39 -6.19 2.28 23.01
CA HIS A 39 -6.87 3.19 22.08
C HIS A 39 -7.93 2.45 21.26
N ASN A 40 -9.17 2.93 21.32
CA ASN A 40 -10.31 2.43 20.58
C ASN A 40 -10.41 3.14 19.22
N ARG A 41 -10.60 2.36 18.16
CA ARG A 41 -10.82 2.86 16.79
C ARG A 41 -12.26 2.65 16.30
N ASN A 42 -13.10 2.08 17.15
CA ASN A 42 -14.50 1.77 16.87
C ASN A 42 -15.41 2.70 17.67
N ALA A 43 -16.72 2.44 17.67
CA ALA A 43 -17.68 3.14 18.50
C ALA A 43 -17.41 2.90 20.00
N GLY A 44 -17.81 3.86 20.84
CA GLY A 44 -17.60 3.84 22.30
C GLY A 44 -16.42 4.70 22.74
N PRO A 45 -16.05 4.65 24.04
CA PRO A 45 -15.00 5.46 24.63
C PRO A 45 -13.65 5.32 23.92
N ASP A 46 -12.86 6.40 23.90
CA ASP A 46 -11.59 6.52 23.16
C ASP A 46 -10.50 5.59 23.64
N PHE A 47 -10.46 5.30 24.94
CA PHE A 47 -9.47 4.38 25.53
C PHE A 47 -10.18 3.42 26.48
N PHE A 48 -9.92 2.12 26.31
CA PHE A 48 -10.47 1.05 27.15
C PHE A 48 -9.46 0.61 28.23
N ASN A 49 -9.99 0.19 29.39
CA ASN A 49 -9.22 -0.45 30.45
C ASN A 49 -8.03 0.40 30.98
N ALA A 50 -8.17 1.70 31.01
CA ALA A 50 -7.21 2.57 31.66
C ALA A 50 -7.16 2.29 33.16
N LYS A 51 -5.98 2.48 33.79
CA LYS A 51 -5.74 2.38 35.23
C LYS A 51 -5.24 3.70 35.74
N ILE A 52 -6.05 4.39 36.55
CA ILE A 52 -5.80 5.77 36.97
C ILE A 52 -6.06 5.86 38.46
N LYS A 53 -5.15 6.50 39.21
CA LYS A 53 -5.36 6.83 40.63
C LYS A 53 -5.87 8.27 40.72
N ILE A 54 -7.06 8.47 41.26
CA ILE A 54 -7.72 9.77 41.41
C ILE A 54 -8.03 9.96 42.92
N GLY A 55 -7.54 11.04 43.52
CA GLY A 55 -7.77 11.33 44.95
C GLY A 55 -7.29 10.20 45.88
N GLY A 56 -6.28 9.41 45.47
CA GLY A 56 -5.79 8.28 46.25
C GLY A 56 -6.46 6.93 45.94
N THR A 57 -7.60 6.90 45.23
CA THR A 57 -8.33 5.68 44.86
C THR A 57 -7.90 5.22 43.45
N LEU A 58 -7.62 3.92 43.32
CA LEU A 58 -7.31 3.31 42.04
C LEU A 58 -8.60 2.94 41.29
N TRP A 59 -8.77 3.48 40.09
CA TRP A 59 -9.86 3.21 39.21
C TRP A 59 -9.40 2.41 37.97
N ALA A 60 -10.22 1.48 37.52
CA ALA A 60 -10.05 0.80 36.24
C ALA A 60 -11.32 1.00 35.40
N GLY A 61 -11.16 1.49 34.16
CA GLY A 61 -12.29 1.77 33.29
C GLY A 61 -11.86 2.49 32.02
N ASN A 62 -12.78 3.20 31.41
CA ASN A 62 -12.57 3.84 30.11
C ASN A 62 -12.25 5.34 30.28
N VAL A 63 -11.61 5.91 29.27
CA VAL A 63 -11.34 7.36 29.18
C VAL A 63 -11.91 7.88 27.89
N GLU A 64 -12.54 9.04 27.98
CA GLU A 64 -13.02 9.81 26.82
C GLU A 64 -12.28 11.12 26.75
N ILE A 65 -11.90 11.54 25.54
CA ILE A 65 -11.09 12.73 25.28
C ILE A 65 -11.82 13.67 24.30
N HIS A 66 -11.93 14.95 24.67
CA HIS A 66 -12.51 15.98 23.83
C HIS A 66 -11.63 17.23 23.80
N GLU A 67 -11.75 18.02 22.75
CA GLU A 67 -11.14 19.36 22.72
C GLU A 67 -11.78 20.27 23.76
N LYS A 68 -13.12 20.26 23.84
CA LYS A 68 -13.92 21.07 24.77
C LYS A 68 -14.78 20.17 25.67
N ALA A 69 -14.93 20.53 26.93
CA ALA A 69 -15.77 19.77 27.84
C ALA A 69 -17.26 19.65 27.37
N ALA A 70 -17.77 20.67 26.67
CA ALA A 70 -19.12 20.67 26.14
C ALA A 70 -19.38 19.62 25.04
N ASP A 71 -18.31 19.07 24.40
CA ASP A 71 -18.43 18.08 23.34
C ASP A 71 -19.01 16.76 23.84
N TRP A 72 -18.84 16.45 25.14
CA TRP A 72 -19.51 15.33 25.80
C TRP A 72 -21.01 15.33 25.55
N PHE A 73 -21.64 16.52 25.68
CA PHE A 73 -23.07 16.69 25.48
C PHE A 73 -23.44 16.80 24.00
N ALA A 74 -22.60 17.47 23.21
CA ALA A 74 -22.79 17.60 21.77
C ALA A 74 -22.79 16.23 21.07
N HIS A 75 -21.96 15.30 21.52
CA HIS A 75 -21.90 13.91 21.04
C HIS A 75 -22.91 12.99 21.72
N ARG A 76 -23.72 13.50 22.65
CA ARG A 76 -24.78 12.78 23.40
C ARG A 76 -24.28 11.61 24.26
N HIS A 77 -23.02 11.63 24.71
CA HIS A 77 -22.46 10.56 25.55
C HIS A 77 -23.18 10.41 26.90
N HIS A 78 -23.80 11.49 27.39
CA HIS A 78 -24.63 11.47 28.60
C HIS A 78 -25.93 10.67 28.45
N LEU A 79 -26.28 10.22 27.24
CA LEU A 79 -27.46 9.40 26.96
C LEU A 79 -27.10 7.96 26.57
N ASP A 80 -25.81 7.67 26.35
CA ASP A 80 -25.36 6.39 25.85
C ASP A 80 -24.75 5.51 26.96
N PRO A 81 -25.39 4.36 27.30
CA PRO A 81 -24.89 3.43 28.31
C PRO A 81 -23.49 2.88 28.04
N ALA A 82 -23.00 2.90 26.80
CA ALA A 82 -21.64 2.48 26.44
C ALA A 82 -20.58 3.31 27.17
N TYR A 83 -20.90 4.54 27.62
CA TYR A 83 -20.01 5.44 28.33
C TYR A 83 -20.12 5.34 29.87
N ASN A 84 -21.01 4.49 30.42
CA ASN A 84 -21.18 4.35 31.86
C ASN A 84 -19.93 3.84 32.58
N ASN A 85 -19.01 3.13 31.90
CA ASN A 85 -17.72 2.69 32.45
C ASN A 85 -16.59 3.71 32.28
N THR A 86 -16.90 4.94 31.85
CA THR A 86 -15.90 6.02 31.78
C THR A 86 -15.53 6.46 33.20
N ILE A 87 -14.23 6.50 33.51
CA ILE A 87 -13.70 6.87 34.84
C ILE A 87 -13.09 8.27 34.85
N LEU A 88 -12.72 8.79 33.68
CA LEU A 88 -12.13 10.12 33.53
C LEU A 88 -12.54 10.72 32.18
N HIS A 89 -12.98 11.98 32.21
CA HIS A 89 -13.15 12.82 31.05
C HIS A 89 -11.94 13.74 30.89
N VAL A 90 -11.18 13.54 29.83
CA VAL A 90 -9.97 14.34 29.51
C VAL A 90 -10.36 15.42 28.50
N VAL A 91 -9.95 16.66 28.75
CA VAL A 91 -10.33 17.80 27.91
C VAL A 91 -9.12 18.69 27.60
N GLY A 92 -9.19 19.39 26.45
CA GLY A 92 -8.24 20.46 26.11
C GLY A 92 -8.52 21.76 26.84
N ALA A 93 -9.80 22.03 27.13
CA ALA A 93 -10.24 23.22 27.86
C ALA A 93 -11.33 22.86 28.88
N ASP A 94 -11.25 23.45 30.05
CA ASP A 94 -12.23 23.28 31.14
C ASP A 94 -13.63 23.79 30.73
N GLY A 95 -14.66 23.25 31.36
CA GLY A 95 -16.06 23.63 31.07
C GLY A 95 -17.08 22.79 31.83
N ALA A 96 -18.22 22.54 31.21
CA ALA A 96 -19.31 21.78 31.79
C ALA A 96 -18.85 20.37 32.22
N LYS A 97 -19.15 19.96 33.46
CA LYS A 97 -18.82 18.62 33.95
C LYS A 97 -19.67 17.56 33.27
N ALA A 98 -18.98 16.55 32.75
CA ALA A 98 -19.62 15.40 32.13
C ALA A 98 -20.34 14.53 33.15
N ALA A 99 -21.48 13.96 32.76
CA ALA A 99 -22.18 12.94 33.52
C ALA A 99 -22.54 11.78 32.60
N THR A 100 -22.47 10.56 33.15
CA THR A 100 -22.85 9.32 32.45
C THR A 100 -24.37 9.15 32.39
N ALA A 101 -24.86 8.20 31.58
CA ALA A 101 -26.31 7.95 31.41
C ALA A 101 -26.97 7.45 32.71
N ASP A 102 -26.22 6.85 33.63
CA ASP A 102 -26.66 6.47 34.98
C ASP A 102 -26.57 7.61 36.02
N GLY A 103 -26.22 8.82 35.59
CA GLY A 103 -26.22 10.06 36.39
C GLY A 103 -24.95 10.29 37.22
N ARG A 104 -23.91 9.50 37.06
CA ARG A 104 -22.62 9.69 37.76
C ARG A 104 -21.81 10.81 37.14
N THR A 105 -21.47 11.83 37.92
CA THR A 105 -20.56 12.90 37.47
C THR A 105 -19.15 12.35 37.32
N LEU A 106 -18.51 12.66 36.19
CA LEU A 106 -17.16 12.21 35.89
C LEU A 106 -16.11 13.18 36.43
N PRO A 107 -15.02 12.67 37.02
CA PRO A 107 -13.80 13.46 37.20
C PRO A 107 -13.35 14.01 35.84
N GLN A 108 -12.90 15.28 35.82
CA GLN A 108 -12.45 15.96 34.59
C GLN A 108 -11.00 16.41 34.75
N LEU A 109 -10.19 16.13 33.73
CA LEU A 109 -8.78 16.53 33.66
C LEU A 109 -8.54 17.42 32.45
N VAL A 110 -8.03 18.63 32.64
CA VAL A 110 -7.48 19.43 31.54
C VAL A 110 -6.07 18.89 31.25
N LEU A 111 -5.88 18.26 30.07
CA LEU A 111 -4.59 17.67 29.71
C LEU A 111 -3.61 18.74 29.23
N PRO A 112 -2.50 18.97 29.95
CA PRO A 112 -1.51 19.94 29.53
C PRO A 112 -0.71 19.40 28.33
N VAL A 113 -0.86 20.05 27.16
CA VAL A 113 -0.07 19.76 25.97
C VAL A 113 1.21 20.61 26.00
N PRO A 114 2.43 20.04 25.96
CA PRO A 114 3.66 20.81 25.89
C PRO A 114 3.65 21.74 24.66
N ALA A 115 4.01 23.01 24.87
CA ALA A 115 3.94 24.02 23.81
C ALA A 115 4.74 23.64 22.55
N HIS A 116 5.92 23.02 22.74
CA HIS A 116 6.74 22.57 21.59
C HIS A 116 6.06 21.47 20.78
N ILE A 117 5.31 20.55 21.41
CA ILE A 117 4.58 19.47 20.69
C ILE A 117 3.45 20.09 19.84
N SER A 118 2.66 20.99 20.43
CA SER A 118 1.59 21.68 19.71
C SER A 118 2.14 22.50 18.54
N GLN A 119 3.24 23.23 18.76
CA GLN A 119 3.90 24.03 17.73
C GLN A 119 4.49 23.16 16.60
N ASN A 120 5.18 22.07 16.98
CA ASN A 120 5.74 21.13 16.02
C ASN A 120 4.64 20.45 15.19
N TYR A 121 3.52 20.10 15.79
CA TYR A 121 2.39 19.51 15.06
C TYR A 121 1.83 20.46 14.01
N LYS A 122 1.58 21.72 14.42
CA LYS A 122 1.13 22.76 13.48
C LYS A 122 2.12 22.94 12.32
N GLN A 123 3.44 22.99 12.61
CA GLN A 123 4.46 23.10 11.57
C GLN A 123 4.44 21.90 10.60
N LEU A 124 4.25 20.67 11.09
CA LEU A 124 4.14 19.48 10.22
C LEU A 124 2.93 19.54 9.30
N LEU A 125 1.79 20.09 9.76
CA LEU A 125 0.58 20.21 8.97
C LEU A 125 0.68 21.28 7.89
N GLU A 126 1.40 22.39 8.17
CA GLU A 126 1.58 23.53 7.28
C GLU A 126 2.78 23.39 6.32
N GLU A 127 3.70 22.45 6.58
CA GLU A 127 4.91 22.28 5.77
C GLU A 127 4.59 21.75 4.37
N GLU A 128 4.99 22.51 3.34
CA GLU A 128 4.81 22.15 1.92
C GLU A 128 5.96 21.29 1.37
N LYS A 129 7.14 21.40 1.99
CA LYS A 129 8.30 20.63 1.55
C LYS A 129 8.14 19.15 1.91
N TYR A 130 8.46 18.28 0.97
CA TYR A 130 8.41 16.83 1.20
C TYR A 130 9.81 16.23 1.42
N PRO A 131 10.00 15.38 2.45
CA PRO A 131 9.04 15.01 3.52
C PRO A 131 8.87 16.16 4.53
N PRO A 132 7.68 16.37 5.12
CA PRO A 132 7.44 17.51 6.01
C PRO A 132 8.31 17.50 7.27
N CYS A 133 8.71 16.31 7.73
CA CYS A 133 9.60 16.12 8.88
C CYS A 133 11.12 16.22 8.58
N TYR A 134 11.51 16.75 7.41
CA TYR A 134 12.91 16.76 6.94
C TYR A 134 13.91 17.35 7.95
N LYS A 135 13.49 18.30 8.78
CA LYS A 135 14.36 18.98 9.75
C LYS A 135 14.89 18.05 10.85
N VAL A 136 14.10 17.03 11.25
CA VAL A 136 14.50 16.10 12.32
C VAL A 136 15.26 14.90 11.80
N ILE A 137 15.11 14.55 10.52
CA ILE A 137 15.70 13.34 9.94
C ILE A 137 17.20 13.19 10.23
N PRO A 138 18.05 14.23 10.08
CA PRO A 138 19.50 14.09 10.32
C PRO A 138 19.85 13.78 11.79
N SER A 139 18.94 13.99 12.73
CA SER A 139 19.17 13.71 14.17
C SER A 139 18.68 12.32 14.61
N ILE A 140 17.96 11.60 13.73
CA ILE A 140 17.45 10.26 14.06
C ILE A 140 18.59 9.24 13.98
N ALA A 141 18.74 8.44 15.04
CA ALA A 141 19.74 7.38 15.05
C ALA A 141 19.53 6.39 13.89
N PRO A 142 20.58 5.97 13.15
CA PRO A 142 20.48 5.07 12.02
C PRO A 142 19.69 3.78 12.30
N ILE A 143 19.85 3.22 13.49
CA ILE A 143 19.12 2.00 13.90
C ILE A 143 17.61 2.24 13.97
N ASN A 144 17.15 3.41 14.38
CA ASN A 144 15.73 3.75 14.39
C ASN A 144 15.21 3.95 12.96
N VAL A 145 15.99 4.60 12.09
CA VAL A 145 15.64 4.73 10.65
C VAL A 145 15.46 3.35 10.04
N HIS A 146 16.42 2.44 10.24
CA HIS A 146 16.34 1.07 9.73
C HIS A 146 15.08 0.35 10.26
N ARG A 147 14.83 0.41 11.58
CA ARG A 147 13.64 -0.19 12.20
C ARG A 147 12.34 0.36 11.60
N TYR A 148 12.26 1.69 11.38
CA TYR A 148 11.06 2.32 10.80
C TYR A 148 10.84 1.90 9.36
N LEU A 149 11.90 1.87 8.53
CA LEU A 149 11.81 1.44 7.14
C LEU A 149 11.45 -0.05 7.03
N SER A 150 12.04 -0.90 7.86
CA SER A 150 11.72 -2.34 7.88
C SER A 150 10.23 -2.58 8.21
N ALA A 151 9.70 -1.91 9.24
CA ALA A 151 8.28 -2.01 9.58
C ALA A 151 7.37 -1.56 8.44
N LEU A 152 7.69 -0.44 7.78
CA LEU A 152 6.94 0.08 6.63
C LEU A 152 7.03 -0.83 5.40
N ALA A 153 8.16 -1.52 5.19
CA ALA A 153 8.32 -2.50 4.12
C ALA A 153 7.40 -3.71 4.33
N VAL A 154 7.27 -4.17 5.58
CA VAL A 154 6.29 -5.21 5.97
C VAL A 154 4.87 -4.74 5.66
N GLU A 155 4.46 -3.57 6.15
CA GLU A 155 3.14 -2.99 5.88
C GLU A 155 2.87 -2.90 4.36
N ARG A 156 3.90 -2.58 3.57
CA ARG A 156 3.76 -2.49 2.12
C ARG A 156 3.54 -3.84 1.45
N LEU A 157 4.24 -4.89 1.90
CA LEU A 157 4.00 -6.25 1.41
C LEU A 157 2.61 -6.76 1.81
N GLU A 158 2.20 -6.52 3.06
CA GLU A 158 0.85 -6.88 3.52
C GLU A 158 -0.23 -6.19 2.69
N GLU A 159 -0.09 -4.90 2.37
CA GLU A 159 -1.02 -4.18 1.49
C GLU A 159 -1.12 -4.82 0.10
N LYS A 160 0.02 -5.21 -0.50
CA LYS A 160 0.05 -5.90 -1.80
C LYS A 160 -0.58 -7.30 -1.71
N THR A 161 -0.44 -7.98 -0.57
CA THR A 161 -1.05 -9.29 -0.30
C THR A 161 -2.58 -9.22 -0.28
N LEU A 162 -3.17 -8.13 0.20
CA LEU A 162 -4.62 -7.94 0.17
C LEU A 162 -5.18 -8.06 -1.25
N ARG A 163 -4.51 -7.48 -2.24
CA ARG A 163 -4.91 -7.58 -3.65
C ARG A 163 -4.80 -9.02 -4.18
N ILE A 164 -3.76 -9.76 -3.79
CA ILE A 164 -3.63 -11.19 -4.14
C ILE A 164 -4.79 -11.98 -3.52
N GLY A 165 -5.19 -11.66 -2.29
CA GLY A 165 -6.37 -12.22 -1.63
C GLY A 165 -7.66 -11.97 -2.42
N GLU A 166 -7.85 -10.76 -3.00
CA GLU A 166 -8.98 -10.46 -3.87
C GLU A 166 -8.96 -11.32 -5.16
N TYR A 167 -7.78 -11.56 -5.75
CA TYR A 167 -7.66 -12.46 -6.89
C TYR A 167 -8.04 -13.90 -6.52
N LEU A 168 -7.58 -14.40 -5.39
CA LEU A 168 -7.93 -15.73 -4.90
C LEU A 168 -9.44 -15.89 -4.68
N GLN A 169 -10.09 -14.88 -4.09
CA GLN A 169 -11.56 -14.88 -3.93
C GLN A 169 -12.27 -14.98 -5.29
N ARG A 170 -11.83 -14.21 -6.30
CA ARG A 170 -12.41 -14.20 -7.64
C ARG A 170 -12.14 -15.47 -8.44
N THR A 171 -11.07 -16.18 -8.13
CA THR A 171 -10.63 -17.40 -8.84
C THR A 171 -10.95 -18.69 -8.10
N GLY A 172 -11.71 -18.63 -6.99
CA GLY A 172 -12.06 -19.81 -6.21
C GLY A 172 -10.86 -20.46 -5.49
N GLY A 173 -9.85 -19.68 -5.13
CA GLY A 173 -8.64 -20.15 -4.44
C GLY A 173 -7.53 -20.64 -5.38
N ASP A 174 -7.66 -20.43 -6.69
CA ASP A 174 -6.64 -20.84 -7.67
C ASP A 174 -5.42 -19.90 -7.63
N TRP A 175 -4.35 -20.37 -7.01
CA TRP A 175 -3.09 -19.65 -6.86
C TRP A 175 -2.34 -19.41 -8.18
N GLU A 176 -2.39 -20.37 -9.12
CA GLU A 176 -1.77 -20.19 -10.44
C GLU A 176 -2.48 -19.11 -11.24
N ARG A 177 -3.79 -19.08 -11.19
CA ARG A 177 -4.59 -18.03 -11.83
C ARG A 177 -4.38 -16.67 -11.17
N ALA A 178 -4.33 -16.61 -9.84
CA ALA A 178 -4.03 -15.38 -9.10
C ALA A 178 -2.64 -14.84 -9.43
N ALA A 179 -1.63 -15.71 -9.55
CA ALA A 179 -0.27 -15.33 -9.95
C ALA A 179 -0.22 -14.80 -11.38
N PHE A 180 -0.95 -15.43 -12.33
CA PHE A 180 -1.06 -14.94 -13.69
C PHE A 180 -1.69 -13.55 -13.75
N ILE A 181 -2.77 -13.30 -12.99
CA ILE A 181 -3.42 -11.98 -12.92
C ILE A 181 -2.46 -10.93 -12.35
N ALA A 182 -1.74 -11.27 -11.27
CA ALA A 182 -0.75 -10.39 -10.67
C ALA A 182 0.39 -10.04 -11.65
N LEU A 183 0.88 -11.03 -12.39
CA LEU A 183 1.91 -10.84 -13.41
C LEU A 183 1.41 -9.97 -14.55
N ALA A 184 0.22 -10.24 -15.07
CA ALA A 184 -0.40 -9.44 -16.11
C ALA A 184 -0.54 -7.98 -15.68
N ARG A 185 -1.06 -7.72 -14.47
CA ARG A 185 -1.11 -6.38 -13.90
C ARG A 185 0.27 -5.72 -13.87
N GLY A 186 1.31 -6.47 -13.49
CA GLY A 186 2.71 -6.03 -13.50
C GLY A 186 3.17 -5.54 -14.87
N PHE A 187 2.76 -6.23 -15.94
CA PHE A 187 3.07 -5.85 -17.34
C PHE A 187 2.41 -4.53 -17.78
N GLY A 188 1.42 -4.04 -17.07
CA GLY A 188 0.82 -2.72 -17.29
C GLY A 188 1.72 -1.56 -16.83
N PHE A 189 2.78 -1.80 -16.07
CA PHE A 189 3.78 -0.83 -15.58
C PHE A 189 3.15 0.49 -15.12
N GLY A 190 2.10 0.40 -14.34
CA GLY A 190 1.34 1.53 -13.78
C GLY A 190 0.23 2.01 -14.71
N THR A 191 0.54 2.58 -15.88
CA THR A 191 -0.46 3.24 -16.73
C THR A 191 -1.58 2.31 -17.20
N ASN A 192 -1.26 1.08 -17.58
CA ASN A 192 -2.21 0.08 -18.01
C ASN A 192 -2.40 -1.08 -17.02
N ALA A 193 -1.98 -0.92 -15.76
CA ALA A 193 -2.06 -1.98 -14.76
C ALA A 193 -3.50 -2.50 -14.58
N ASP A 194 -4.48 -1.60 -14.47
CA ASP A 194 -5.89 -1.96 -14.28
C ASP A 194 -6.49 -2.61 -15.56
N ALA A 195 -6.08 -2.15 -16.75
CA ALA A 195 -6.51 -2.76 -18.02
C ALA A 195 -5.97 -4.19 -18.16
N PHE A 196 -4.69 -4.41 -17.85
CA PHE A 196 -4.10 -5.75 -17.86
C PHE A 196 -4.73 -6.67 -16.80
N GLU A 197 -5.07 -6.16 -15.63
CA GLU A 197 -5.77 -6.93 -14.59
C GLU A 197 -7.15 -7.38 -15.09
N GLN A 198 -7.94 -6.46 -15.63
CA GLN A 198 -9.28 -6.76 -16.16
C GLN A 198 -9.21 -7.75 -17.32
N TRP A 199 -8.25 -7.57 -18.22
CA TRP A 199 -7.98 -8.50 -19.30
C TRP A 199 -7.65 -9.90 -18.78
N ALA A 200 -6.74 -10.02 -17.81
CA ALA A 200 -6.33 -11.30 -17.25
C ALA A 200 -7.46 -12.01 -16.49
N LEU A 201 -8.34 -11.26 -15.82
CA LEU A 201 -9.54 -11.80 -15.17
C LEU A 201 -10.53 -12.42 -16.20
N GLY A 202 -10.57 -11.87 -17.42
CA GLY A 202 -11.39 -12.39 -18.52
C GLY A 202 -10.75 -13.54 -19.31
N ILE A 203 -9.51 -13.95 -19.00
CA ILE A 203 -8.85 -15.10 -19.65
C ILE A 203 -9.41 -16.40 -19.10
N GLU A 204 -9.84 -17.28 -20.00
CA GLU A 204 -10.28 -18.64 -19.67
C GLU A 204 -9.09 -19.60 -19.70
N PRO A 205 -8.60 -20.08 -18.53
CA PRO A 205 -7.38 -20.90 -18.48
C PRO A 205 -7.46 -22.19 -19.28
N GLN A 206 -8.66 -22.81 -19.33
CA GLN A 206 -8.86 -24.04 -20.07
C GLN A 206 -8.80 -23.84 -21.60
N ALA A 207 -9.20 -22.65 -22.06
CA ALA A 207 -9.14 -22.32 -23.47
C ALA A 207 -7.70 -22.14 -23.93
N ILE A 208 -6.95 -21.27 -23.23
CA ILE A 208 -5.57 -20.97 -23.61
C ILE A 208 -4.60 -22.12 -23.30
N GLY A 209 -4.84 -22.89 -22.24
CA GLY A 209 -3.99 -24.00 -21.82
C GLY A 209 -3.86 -25.10 -22.88
N LYS A 210 -4.93 -25.34 -23.67
CA LYS A 210 -4.93 -26.32 -24.77
C LYS A 210 -4.08 -25.91 -25.98
N HIS A 211 -3.68 -24.65 -26.06
CA HIS A 211 -2.95 -24.07 -27.19
C HIS A 211 -1.58 -23.52 -26.77
N ARG A 212 -1.13 -23.84 -25.56
CA ARG A 212 0.09 -23.29 -24.99
C ARG A 212 1.37 -23.60 -25.77
N ASP A 213 1.43 -24.72 -26.45
CA ASP A 213 2.55 -25.18 -27.28
C ASP A 213 2.67 -24.44 -28.62
N ASN A 214 1.64 -23.66 -29.00
CA ASN A 214 1.64 -22.86 -30.23
C ASN A 214 1.69 -21.36 -29.89
N LEU A 215 2.88 -20.75 -29.99
CA LEU A 215 3.09 -19.34 -29.67
C LEU A 215 2.18 -18.39 -30.47
N LEU A 216 1.96 -18.67 -31.77
CA LEU A 216 1.08 -17.85 -32.61
C LEU A 216 -0.37 -17.84 -32.07
N GLN A 217 -0.88 -19.03 -31.66
CA GLN A 217 -2.22 -19.11 -31.11
C GLN A 217 -2.32 -18.46 -29.72
N VAL A 218 -1.28 -18.55 -28.88
CA VAL A 218 -1.22 -17.85 -27.60
C VAL A 218 -1.23 -16.33 -27.82
N GLU A 219 -0.46 -15.84 -28.78
CA GLU A 219 -0.41 -14.41 -29.09
C GLU A 219 -1.72 -13.91 -29.69
N ALA A 220 -2.31 -14.65 -30.64
CA ALA A 220 -3.61 -14.35 -31.20
C ALA A 220 -4.70 -14.32 -30.13
N PHE A 221 -4.68 -15.27 -29.18
CA PHE A 221 -5.60 -15.30 -28.05
C PHE A 221 -5.43 -14.06 -27.15
N PHE A 222 -4.19 -13.70 -26.80
CA PHE A 222 -3.92 -12.59 -25.89
C PHE A 222 -4.30 -11.24 -26.49
N ILE A 223 -3.89 -11.00 -27.74
CA ILE A 223 -4.18 -9.74 -28.46
C ILE A 223 -5.67 -9.66 -28.80
N GLY A 224 -6.29 -10.79 -29.18
CA GLY A 224 -7.72 -10.87 -29.49
C GLY A 224 -8.60 -10.66 -28.27
N GLN A 225 -8.30 -11.32 -27.13
CA GLN A 225 -9.02 -11.09 -25.88
C GLN A 225 -8.85 -9.67 -25.34
N ALA A 226 -7.80 -8.96 -25.75
CA ALA A 226 -7.59 -7.55 -25.46
C ALA A 226 -8.46 -6.61 -26.32
N GLY A 227 -9.25 -7.16 -27.29
CA GLY A 227 -10.05 -6.39 -28.22
C GLY A 227 -9.24 -5.69 -29.31
N LEU A 228 -7.95 -6.00 -29.43
CA LEU A 228 -7.05 -5.31 -30.37
C LEU A 228 -7.04 -5.92 -31.79
N LEU A 229 -7.87 -6.95 -32.01
CA LEU A 229 -8.13 -7.55 -33.32
C LEU A 229 -9.57 -7.32 -33.82
N ASP A 230 -10.38 -6.54 -33.08
CA ASP A 230 -11.76 -6.21 -33.48
C ASP A 230 -11.80 -4.93 -34.32
N GLY A 231 -12.65 -4.94 -35.36
CA GLY A 231 -12.83 -3.82 -36.27
C GLY A 231 -11.78 -3.69 -37.35
N ALA A 232 -12.05 -2.83 -38.35
CA ALA A 232 -11.07 -2.45 -39.34
C ALA A 232 -10.02 -1.51 -38.73
N GLN A 233 -8.76 -1.89 -38.82
CA GLN A 233 -7.66 -1.07 -38.33
C GLN A 233 -6.93 -0.41 -39.50
N ASP A 234 -6.55 0.85 -39.35
CA ASP A 234 -5.59 1.45 -40.27
C ASP A 234 -4.29 0.65 -40.20
N GLY A 235 -3.86 0.10 -41.37
CA GLY A 235 -2.62 -0.68 -41.44
C GLY A 235 -2.81 -2.20 -41.34
N GLU A 236 -4.00 -2.76 -41.65
CA GLU A 236 -4.18 -4.22 -41.75
C GLU A 236 -3.19 -4.83 -42.74
N ASP A 237 -2.29 -5.65 -42.23
CA ASP A 237 -1.31 -6.39 -42.97
C ASP A 237 -1.55 -7.91 -42.91
N GLU A 238 -0.63 -8.69 -43.47
CA GLU A 238 -0.73 -10.15 -43.51
C GLU A 238 -0.67 -10.73 -42.05
N TYR A 239 0.12 -10.13 -41.15
CA TYR A 239 0.24 -10.61 -39.80
C TYR A 239 -1.03 -10.34 -38.98
N PHE A 240 -1.63 -9.16 -39.12
CA PHE A 240 -2.94 -8.86 -38.52
C PHE A 240 -3.98 -9.89 -38.95
N ARG A 241 -4.09 -10.16 -40.27
CA ARG A 241 -5.05 -11.14 -40.78
C ARG A 241 -4.78 -12.55 -40.30
N LEU A 242 -3.52 -12.91 -40.13
CA LEU A 242 -3.12 -14.22 -39.56
C LEU A 242 -3.60 -14.34 -38.12
N LEU A 243 -3.26 -13.38 -37.25
CA LEU A 243 -3.66 -13.38 -35.83
C LEU A 243 -5.19 -13.33 -35.68
N LYS A 244 -5.87 -12.52 -36.51
CA LYS A 244 -7.32 -12.41 -36.47
C LYS A 244 -7.98 -13.74 -36.81
N ARG A 245 -7.54 -14.44 -37.89
CA ARG A 245 -8.05 -15.76 -38.26
C ARG A 245 -7.90 -16.78 -37.17
N GLU A 246 -6.71 -16.86 -36.54
CA GLU A 246 -6.44 -17.75 -35.39
C GLU A 246 -7.34 -17.41 -34.20
N TYR A 247 -7.50 -16.13 -33.91
CA TYR A 247 -8.34 -15.70 -32.80
C TYR A 247 -9.85 -15.94 -33.10
N ASP A 248 -10.33 -15.67 -34.26
CA ASP A 248 -11.75 -15.92 -34.65
C ASP A 248 -12.10 -17.42 -34.52
N PHE A 249 -11.17 -18.31 -34.87
CA PHE A 249 -11.30 -19.74 -34.62
C PHE A 249 -11.40 -20.04 -33.11
N LEU A 250 -10.49 -19.51 -32.29
CA LEU A 250 -10.47 -19.72 -30.84
C LEU A 250 -11.70 -19.09 -30.16
N LYS A 251 -12.10 -17.90 -30.61
CA LYS A 251 -13.28 -17.18 -30.12
C LYS A 251 -14.55 -18.00 -30.35
N SER A 252 -14.71 -18.56 -31.55
CA SER A 252 -15.85 -19.45 -31.86
C SER A 252 -15.82 -20.74 -31.08
N LYS A 253 -14.64 -21.40 -30.99
CA LYS A 253 -14.45 -22.69 -30.31
C LYS A 253 -14.76 -22.63 -28.82
N PHE A 254 -14.43 -21.51 -28.15
CA PHE A 254 -14.54 -21.38 -26.69
C PHE A 254 -15.59 -20.33 -26.27
N SER A 255 -16.36 -19.79 -27.20
CA SER A 255 -17.38 -18.75 -26.97
C SER A 255 -16.82 -17.53 -26.20
N LEU A 256 -15.65 -17.07 -26.63
CA LEU A 256 -14.93 -15.99 -25.93
C LEU A 256 -15.56 -14.62 -26.19
N THR A 257 -15.48 -13.75 -25.17
CA THR A 257 -15.88 -12.34 -25.28
C THR A 257 -14.66 -11.46 -25.03
N PRO A 258 -14.18 -10.70 -26.02
CA PRO A 258 -13.01 -9.82 -25.84
C PRO A 258 -13.33 -8.64 -24.94
N MET A 259 -12.31 -8.08 -24.32
CA MET A 259 -12.38 -6.82 -23.60
C MET A 259 -12.53 -5.66 -24.58
N ASP A 260 -13.22 -4.59 -24.17
CA ASP A 260 -13.29 -3.35 -24.93
C ASP A 260 -11.90 -2.70 -25.07
N ALA A 261 -11.44 -2.52 -26.31
CA ALA A 261 -10.14 -1.91 -26.63
C ALA A 261 -9.98 -0.47 -26.12
N ALA A 262 -11.08 0.26 -25.90
CA ALA A 262 -11.05 1.62 -25.34
C ALA A 262 -10.47 1.69 -23.90
N ARG A 263 -10.35 0.57 -23.21
CA ARG A 263 -9.73 0.50 -21.88
C ARG A 263 -8.20 0.67 -21.90
N TRP A 264 -7.57 0.45 -23.05
CA TRP A 264 -6.13 0.62 -23.19
C TRP A 264 -5.74 2.08 -23.35
N ARG A 265 -4.79 2.54 -22.56
CA ARG A 265 -4.24 3.89 -22.62
C ARG A 265 -2.96 3.87 -23.46
N LEU A 266 -2.95 4.67 -24.53
CA LEU A 266 -1.79 4.82 -25.43
C LEU A 266 -1.09 6.17 -25.24
N MET A 267 -1.84 7.20 -24.82
CA MET A 267 -1.29 8.56 -24.68
C MET A 267 -0.17 8.61 -23.66
N ARG A 268 0.89 9.34 -23.98
CA ARG A 268 2.09 9.59 -23.15
C ARG A 268 2.90 8.32 -22.81
N LEU A 269 2.70 7.23 -23.58
CA LEU A 269 3.55 6.05 -23.49
C LEU A 269 4.65 6.10 -24.57
N ARG A 270 5.84 5.59 -24.20
CA ARG A 270 6.84 5.25 -25.21
C ARG A 270 6.35 4.02 -25.99
N PRO A 271 6.58 3.95 -27.32
CA PRO A 271 6.06 2.85 -28.14
C PRO A 271 6.39 1.45 -27.63
N GLN A 272 7.57 1.24 -27.08
CA GLN A 272 7.98 -0.05 -26.46
C GLN A 272 7.11 -0.47 -25.26
N ASN A 273 6.29 0.45 -24.70
CA ASN A 273 5.36 0.19 -23.61
C ASN A 273 3.90 0.08 -24.09
N PHE A 274 3.66 0.05 -25.40
CA PHE A 274 2.30 -0.11 -25.92
C PHE A 274 1.72 -1.47 -25.49
N PRO A 275 0.45 -1.50 -25.14
CA PRO A 275 -0.21 -2.73 -24.67
C PRO A 275 0.01 -3.92 -25.59
N ILE A 276 -0.05 -3.74 -26.89
CA ILE A 276 0.13 -4.81 -27.86
C ILE A 276 1.52 -5.46 -27.80
N VAL A 277 2.58 -4.65 -27.64
CA VAL A 277 3.95 -5.13 -27.48
C VAL A 277 4.09 -5.89 -26.13
N ARG A 278 3.46 -5.38 -25.08
CA ARG A 278 3.44 -6.01 -23.75
C ARG A 278 2.66 -7.32 -23.73
N LEU A 279 1.54 -7.40 -24.46
CA LEU A 279 0.77 -8.63 -24.63
C LEU A 279 1.57 -9.69 -25.41
N SER A 280 2.29 -9.31 -26.46
CA SER A 280 3.20 -10.22 -27.19
C SER A 280 4.30 -10.76 -26.28
N GLN A 281 4.94 -9.90 -25.48
CA GLN A 281 5.93 -10.32 -24.48
C GLN A 281 5.36 -11.29 -23.45
N LEU A 282 4.14 -11.01 -22.95
CA LEU A 282 3.45 -11.87 -21.98
C LEU A 282 3.05 -13.21 -22.63
N ALA A 283 2.63 -13.21 -23.92
CA ALA A 283 2.35 -14.41 -24.68
C ALA A 283 3.59 -15.32 -24.80
N ALA A 284 4.75 -14.73 -25.09
CA ALA A 284 6.02 -15.46 -25.14
C ALA A 284 6.41 -16.04 -23.76
N LEU A 285 6.17 -15.31 -22.66
CA LEU A 285 6.37 -15.85 -21.30
C LEU A 285 5.41 -16.98 -20.98
N TYR A 286 4.14 -16.83 -21.31
CA TYR A 286 3.13 -17.87 -21.10
C TYR A 286 3.48 -19.15 -21.85
N HIS A 287 3.83 -19.04 -23.13
CA HIS A 287 4.27 -20.15 -23.96
C HIS A 287 5.46 -20.92 -23.35
N LYS A 288 6.45 -20.19 -22.81
CA LYS A 288 7.62 -20.78 -22.09
C LYS A 288 7.30 -21.37 -20.73
N GLY A 289 6.08 -21.20 -20.22
CA GLY A 289 5.70 -21.63 -18.88
C GLY A 289 6.26 -20.78 -17.75
N ALA A 290 6.73 -19.58 -18.04
CA ALA A 290 7.37 -18.69 -17.06
C ALA A 290 6.36 -17.86 -16.23
N THR A 291 5.06 -18.06 -16.43
CA THR A 291 3.99 -17.33 -15.73
C THR A 291 3.43 -18.07 -14.52
N SER A 292 3.91 -19.29 -14.25
CA SER A 292 3.41 -20.16 -13.19
C SER A 292 3.94 -19.74 -11.81
N LEU A 293 3.10 -19.80 -10.78
CA LEU A 293 3.50 -19.57 -9.40
C LEU A 293 4.58 -20.55 -8.95
N SER A 294 4.42 -21.83 -9.29
CA SER A 294 5.39 -22.85 -8.91
C SER A 294 6.79 -22.50 -9.39
N ARG A 295 6.93 -21.99 -10.62
CA ARG A 295 8.23 -21.55 -11.17
C ARG A 295 8.80 -20.36 -10.40
N ILE A 296 7.97 -19.42 -9.96
CA ILE A 296 8.39 -18.29 -9.14
C ILE A 296 8.88 -18.77 -7.77
N VAL A 297 8.14 -19.71 -7.16
CA VAL A 297 8.47 -20.29 -5.85
C VAL A 297 9.74 -21.14 -5.91
N GLU A 298 9.95 -21.91 -6.95
CA GLU A 298 11.12 -22.77 -7.14
C GLU A 298 12.40 -22.00 -7.48
N THR A 299 12.27 -20.79 -8.05
CA THR A 299 13.42 -19.97 -8.47
C THR A 299 14.07 -19.30 -7.26
N PRO A 300 15.34 -19.58 -6.92
CA PRO A 300 15.89 -19.28 -5.59
C PRO A 300 16.17 -17.79 -5.34
N ASP A 301 16.57 -17.04 -6.37
CA ASP A 301 17.11 -15.68 -6.21
C ASP A 301 16.64 -14.70 -7.29
N ALA A 302 17.08 -13.44 -7.15
CA ALA A 302 16.72 -12.35 -8.05
C ALA A 302 17.21 -12.57 -9.48
N ASP A 303 18.38 -13.15 -9.69
CA ASP A 303 18.95 -13.35 -11.03
C ASP A 303 18.24 -14.50 -11.76
N GLY A 304 17.90 -15.56 -11.04
CA GLY A 304 17.03 -16.60 -11.53
C GLY A 304 15.64 -16.07 -11.94
N LEU A 305 15.02 -15.23 -11.10
CA LEU A 305 13.74 -14.61 -11.41
C LEU A 305 13.82 -13.63 -12.59
N ARG A 306 14.92 -12.83 -12.70
CA ARG A 306 15.16 -12.00 -13.89
C ARG A 306 15.28 -12.86 -15.15
N SER A 307 15.96 -13.99 -15.06
CA SER A 307 16.11 -14.94 -16.15
C SER A 307 14.77 -15.59 -16.53
N LEU A 308 13.96 -15.98 -15.55
CA LEU A 308 12.61 -16.51 -15.72
C LEU A 308 11.72 -15.53 -16.48
N PHE A 309 11.71 -14.26 -16.08
CA PHE A 309 10.87 -13.23 -16.70
C PHE A 309 11.47 -12.58 -17.95
N ARG A 310 12.69 -12.93 -18.31
CA ARG A 310 13.34 -12.40 -19.53
C ARG A 310 12.59 -12.85 -20.77
N THR A 311 12.07 -11.90 -21.50
CA THR A 311 11.29 -12.12 -22.72
C THR A 311 11.48 -10.99 -23.72
N ALA A 312 11.20 -11.30 -24.98
CA ALA A 312 11.05 -10.34 -26.07
C ALA A 312 9.65 -10.47 -26.66
N ALA A 313 9.20 -9.46 -27.37
CA ALA A 313 8.04 -9.60 -28.26
C ALA A 313 8.39 -10.55 -29.42
N THR A 314 7.37 -11.13 -30.06
CA THR A 314 7.56 -12.01 -31.22
C THR A 314 8.17 -11.25 -32.40
N ASP A 315 8.66 -11.98 -33.41
CA ASP A 315 9.48 -11.41 -34.49
C ASP A 315 8.83 -10.25 -35.22
N TYR A 316 7.54 -10.32 -35.49
CA TYR A 316 6.81 -9.23 -36.13
C TYR A 316 6.97 -7.90 -35.37
N TRP A 317 6.87 -7.92 -34.04
CA TRP A 317 6.96 -6.71 -33.22
C TRP A 317 8.37 -6.15 -33.11
N GLN A 318 9.39 -6.87 -33.57
CA GLN A 318 10.76 -6.32 -33.61
C GLN A 318 10.86 -5.14 -34.57
N ASP A 319 10.06 -5.14 -35.63
CA ASP A 319 10.01 -4.09 -36.64
C ASP A 319 8.72 -3.25 -36.62
N HIS A 320 7.79 -3.51 -35.69
CA HIS A 320 6.47 -2.86 -35.62
C HIS A 320 6.12 -2.46 -34.19
N TYR A 321 5.35 -1.36 -34.04
CA TYR A 321 4.65 -0.96 -32.82
C TYR A 321 3.14 -0.96 -33.00
N HIS A 322 2.67 -0.97 -34.24
CA HIS A 322 1.29 -1.10 -34.70
C HIS A 322 1.27 -2.00 -35.92
N PHE A 323 0.13 -2.60 -36.21
CA PHE A 323 -0.02 -3.37 -37.43
C PHE A 323 0.21 -2.51 -38.65
N GLY A 324 0.89 -3.05 -39.68
CA GLY A 324 1.15 -2.40 -40.96
C GLY A 324 2.08 -1.19 -40.92
N HIS A 325 2.58 -0.76 -39.75
CA HIS A 325 3.45 0.40 -39.61
C HIS A 325 4.87 -0.02 -39.20
N ALA A 326 5.74 -0.11 -40.16
CA ALA A 326 7.15 -0.46 -39.91
C ALA A 326 7.85 0.57 -39.03
N SER A 327 8.72 0.12 -38.17
CA SER A 327 9.59 0.91 -37.27
C SER A 327 11.03 0.41 -37.35
N PRO A 328 12.02 1.18 -36.91
CA PRO A 328 13.37 0.67 -36.80
C PRO A 328 13.45 -0.61 -35.99
N HIS A 329 14.24 -1.57 -36.46
CA HIS A 329 14.45 -2.86 -35.82
C HIS A 329 14.90 -2.72 -34.37
N SER A 330 14.25 -3.44 -33.47
CA SER A 330 14.58 -3.52 -32.05
C SER A 330 14.04 -4.81 -31.47
N ALA A 331 14.84 -5.55 -30.75
CA ALA A 331 14.45 -6.82 -30.12
C ALA A 331 13.28 -6.71 -29.13
N LYS A 332 12.87 -5.48 -28.74
CA LYS A 332 11.76 -5.19 -27.79
C LYS A 332 11.73 -6.14 -26.60
N THR A 333 12.92 -6.34 -25.99
CA THR A 333 13.10 -7.13 -24.78
C THR A 333 12.68 -6.34 -23.54
N LEU A 334 12.27 -7.04 -22.48
CA LEU A 334 12.13 -6.44 -21.17
C LEU A 334 13.50 -5.97 -20.67
N GLN A 335 13.62 -4.65 -20.44
CA GLN A 335 14.83 -4.06 -19.90
C GLN A 335 15.01 -4.42 -18.43
N ALA A 336 16.25 -4.37 -17.91
CA ALA A 336 16.59 -4.72 -16.52
C ALA A 336 15.70 -3.98 -15.49
N ALA A 337 15.46 -2.69 -15.69
CA ALA A 337 14.57 -1.92 -14.81
C ALA A 337 13.12 -2.43 -14.83
N SER A 338 12.63 -2.92 -15.98
CA SER A 338 11.29 -3.52 -16.06
C SER A 338 11.24 -4.88 -15.36
N LEU A 339 12.31 -5.67 -15.47
CA LEU A 339 12.43 -6.94 -14.73
C LEU A 339 12.43 -6.69 -13.23
N ASP A 340 13.23 -5.72 -12.74
CA ASP A 340 13.26 -5.35 -11.33
C ASP A 340 11.87 -4.90 -10.83
N LEU A 341 11.12 -4.13 -11.63
CA LEU A 341 9.75 -3.76 -11.28
C LEU A 341 8.79 -4.96 -11.18
N LEU A 342 8.97 -5.99 -12.03
CA LEU A 342 8.21 -7.24 -11.90
C LEU A 342 8.61 -8.01 -10.63
N LEU A 343 9.88 -8.05 -10.28
CA LEU A 343 10.31 -8.67 -9.02
C LEU A 343 9.70 -7.95 -7.81
N ILE A 344 9.77 -6.62 -7.78
CA ILE A 344 9.27 -5.78 -6.67
C ILE A 344 7.74 -5.84 -6.55
N ASN A 345 7.02 -5.84 -7.68
CA ASN A 345 5.57 -5.66 -7.66
C ASN A 345 4.79 -6.96 -7.87
N VAL A 346 5.44 -8.04 -8.29
CA VAL A 346 4.81 -9.35 -8.56
C VAL A 346 5.46 -10.46 -7.76
N ALA A 347 6.76 -10.75 -7.98
CA ALA A 347 7.40 -11.91 -7.38
C ALA A 347 7.45 -11.82 -5.85
N ALA A 348 7.98 -10.71 -5.28
CA ALA A 348 8.07 -10.55 -3.84
C ALA A 348 6.69 -10.57 -3.14
N PRO A 349 5.65 -9.85 -3.62
CA PRO A 349 4.31 -9.99 -3.06
C PRO A 349 3.70 -11.38 -3.16
N LEU A 350 3.91 -12.10 -4.28
CA LEU A 350 3.42 -13.47 -4.42
C LEU A 350 4.10 -14.44 -3.46
N LEU A 351 5.43 -14.35 -3.32
CA LEU A 351 6.19 -15.16 -2.36
C LEU A 351 5.72 -14.89 -0.93
N PHE A 352 5.55 -13.63 -0.57
CA PHE A 352 5.09 -13.26 0.76
C PHE A 352 3.64 -13.73 1.04
N ALA A 353 2.71 -13.51 0.08
CA ALA A 353 1.33 -13.92 0.21
C ALA A 353 1.21 -15.46 0.32
N TYR A 354 1.97 -16.18 -0.51
CA TYR A 354 1.95 -17.65 -0.51
C TYR A 354 2.60 -18.23 0.74
N GLY A 355 3.71 -17.63 1.23
CA GLY A 355 4.33 -17.98 2.50
C GLY A 355 3.37 -17.79 3.69
N ARG A 356 2.64 -16.65 3.72
CA ARG A 356 1.60 -16.41 4.74
C ARG A 356 0.48 -17.44 4.68
N TYR A 357 0.05 -17.84 3.49
CA TYR A 357 -0.98 -18.86 3.30
C TYR A 357 -0.55 -20.23 3.80
N LEU A 358 0.70 -20.62 3.54
CA LEU A 358 1.27 -21.91 3.97
C LEU A 358 1.79 -21.91 5.41
N ALA A 359 1.80 -20.74 6.11
CA ALA A 359 2.53 -20.53 7.36
C ALA A 359 4.04 -20.85 7.24
N ASP A 360 4.64 -20.56 6.07
CA ASP A 360 6.06 -20.77 5.74
C ASP A 360 6.82 -19.45 5.93
N GLU A 361 7.49 -19.31 7.08
CA GLU A 361 8.29 -18.13 7.42
C GLU A 361 9.49 -17.97 6.48
N ALA A 362 10.14 -19.05 6.04
CA ALA A 362 11.30 -18.99 5.15
C ALA A 362 10.92 -18.40 3.79
N LEU A 363 9.71 -18.67 3.29
CA LEU A 363 9.20 -18.09 2.06
C LEU A 363 8.89 -16.60 2.23
N CYS A 364 8.39 -16.19 3.40
CA CYS A 364 8.18 -14.77 3.73
C CYS A 364 9.52 -14.02 3.83
N GLU A 365 10.52 -14.57 4.53
CA GLU A 365 11.86 -13.99 4.63
C GLU A 365 12.53 -13.87 3.26
N ARG A 366 12.34 -14.85 2.38
CA ARG A 366 12.85 -14.81 1.01
C ARG A 366 12.24 -13.66 0.19
N ALA A 367 10.96 -13.32 0.43
CA ALA A 367 10.35 -12.15 -0.22
C ALA A 367 11.04 -10.84 0.18
N PHE A 368 11.45 -10.70 1.46
CA PHE A 368 12.23 -9.55 1.93
C PHE A 368 13.63 -9.56 1.35
N ALA A 369 14.35 -10.68 1.43
CA ALA A 369 15.69 -10.84 0.88
C ALA A 369 15.71 -10.51 -0.63
N LEU A 370 14.67 -10.88 -1.36
CA LEU A 370 14.50 -10.49 -2.76
C LEU A 370 14.45 -8.98 -2.93
N LEU A 371 13.65 -8.26 -2.12
CA LEU A 371 13.58 -6.79 -2.18
C LEU A 371 14.90 -6.12 -1.79
N GLU A 372 15.63 -6.68 -0.82
CA GLU A 372 16.94 -6.17 -0.38
C GLU A 372 18.04 -6.39 -1.43
N SER A 373 17.92 -7.43 -2.25
CA SER A 373 18.87 -7.71 -3.33
C SER A 373 18.72 -6.81 -4.58
N ILE A 374 17.63 -6.05 -4.67
CA ILE A 374 17.32 -5.18 -5.80
C ILE A 374 17.67 -3.72 -5.46
N LYS A 375 18.25 -2.99 -6.42
CA LYS A 375 18.55 -1.57 -6.27
C LYS A 375 17.30 -0.74 -6.00
N PRO A 376 17.38 0.34 -5.21
CA PRO A 376 16.24 1.18 -4.92
C PRO A 376 15.66 1.83 -6.18
N GLU A 377 14.36 1.99 -6.22
CA GLU A 377 13.66 2.69 -7.30
C GLU A 377 14.07 4.16 -7.34
N LYS A 378 14.28 4.70 -8.55
CA LYS A 378 14.67 6.10 -8.77
C LYS A 378 13.43 6.94 -9.12
N ASN A 379 12.87 7.63 -8.15
CA ASN A 379 11.70 8.48 -8.34
C ASN A 379 11.78 9.75 -7.47
N PHE A 380 10.76 10.59 -7.50
CA PHE A 380 10.69 11.80 -6.68
C PHE A 380 10.80 11.48 -5.18
N ILE A 381 10.11 10.44 -4.70
CA ILE A 381 10.06 10.06 -3.28
C ILE A 381 11.47 9.76 -2.78
N THR A 382 12.17 8.82 -3.44
CA THR A 382 13.51 8.39 -3.04
C THR A 382 14.54 9.53 -3.09
N ARG A 383 14.43 10.42 -4.10
CA ARG A 383 15.29 11.60 -4.18
C ARG A 383 15.03 12.60 -3.05
N SER A 384 13.77 12.85 -2.71
CA SER A 384 13.42 13.80 -1.63
C SER A 384 13.89 13.30 -0.27
N TRP A 385 13.77 12.01 0.00
CA TRP A 385 14.25 11.41 1.25
C TRP A 385 15.78 11.38 1.31
N ALA A 386 16.46 11.09 0.20
CA ALA A 386 17.91 11.18 0.13
C ALA A 386 18.40 12.61 0.41
N ALA A 387 17.73 13.62 -0.16
CA ALA A 387 18.03 15.03 0.12
C ALA A 387 17.75 15.44 1.57
N ALA A 388 16.85 14.74 2.27
CA ALA A 388 16.58 14.94 3.69
C ALA A 388 17.54 14.16 4.61
N GLY A 389 18.40 13.29 4.07
CA GLY A 389 19.40 12.53 4.84
C GLY A 389 19.17 11.02 4.92
N ILE A 390 18.10 10.47 4.33
CA ILE A 390 17.85 9.03 4.24
C ILE A 390 17.90 8.59 2.79
N ALA A 391 19.07 8.09 2.36
CA ALA A 391 19.24 7.50 1.04
C ALA A 391 18.87 6.01 1.08
N PRO A 392 17.80 5.57 0.35
CA PRO A 392 17.43 4.16 0.31
C PRO A 392 18.56 3.33 -0.29
N GLN A 393 18.84 2.17 0.32
CA GLN A 393 19.93 1.27 -0.09
C GLN A 393 19.45 0.21 -1.07
N HIS A 394 18.21 -0.24 -0.93
CA HIS A 394 17.60 -1.31 -1.72
C HIS A 394 16.09 -1.08 -1.96
N ALA A 395 15.47 -1.97 -2.72
CA ALA A 395 14.06 -1.83 -3.09
C ALA A 395 13.12 -1.91 -1.87
N ALA A 396 13.44 -2.65 -0.81
CA ALA A 396 12.65 -2.66 0.41
C ALA A 396 12.53 -1.26 1.01
N ASP A 397 13.62 -0.49 1.08
CA ASP A 397 13.60 0.90 1.55
C ASP A 397 12.74 1.79 0.64
N SER A 398 12.88 1.66 -0.69
CA SER A 398 12.08 2.48 -1.61
C SER A 398 10.59 2.16 -1.51
N GLN A 399 10.21 0.90 -1.30
CA GLN A 399 8.83 0.48 -1.06
C GLN A 399 8.30 0.96 0.30
N ALA A 400 9.14 0.96 1.33
CA ALA A 400 8.83 1.55 2.65
C ALA A 400 8.54 3.05 2.53
N LEU A 401 9.39 3.80 1.82
CA LEU A 401 9.21 5.23 1.59
C LEU A 401 7.96 5.53 0.74
N PHE A 402 7.63 4.66 -0.20
CA PHE A 402 6.40 4.75 -0.96
C PHE A 402 5.16 4.57 -0.06
N ARG A 403 5.18 3.55 0.82
CA ARG A 403 4.14 3.32 1.82
C ARG A 403 3.98 4.54 2.72
N LEU A 404 5.09 5.05 3.23
CA LEU A 404 5.12 6.22 4.10
C LEU A 404 4.46 7.43 3.44
N LYS A 405 4.80 7.71 2.16
CA LYS A 405 4.17 8.80 1.42
C LYS A 405 2.66 8.63 1.31
N MET A 406 2.21 7.51 0.76
CA MET A 406 0.80 7.30 0.39
C MET A 406 -0.14 7.21 1.61
N HIS A 407 0.33 6.63 2.71
CA HIS A 407 -0.52 6.32 3.86
C HIS A 407 -0.33 7.23 5.07
N TYR A 408 0.78 7.96 5.12
CA TYR A 408 1.07 8.88 6.22
C TYR A 408 1.24 10.32 5.75
N CYS A 409 2.21 10.61 4.85
CA CYS A 409 2.51 12.00 4.48
C CYS A 409 1.39 12.67 3.67
N ASP A 410 0.84 12.00 2.65
CA ASP A 410 -0.24 12.55 1.81
C ASP A 410 -1.55 12.73 2.59
N ARG A 411 -1.71 11.99 3.68
CA ARG A 411 -2.87 12.07 4.60
C ARG A 411 -2.62 12.98 5.80
N LYS A 412 -1.43 13.56 5.92
CA LYS A 412 -0.97 14.34 7.08
C LYS A 412 -1.12 13.57 8.42
N ASP A 413 -1.00 12.24 8.39
CA ASP A 413 -1.15 11.34 9.53
C ASP A 413 0.17 11.24 10.33
N CYS A 414 0.74 12.40 10.67
CA CYS A 414 2.04 12.51 11.35
C CYS A 414 2.02 11.98 12.77
N LEU A 415 0.86 12.00 13.43
CA LEU A 415 0.69 11.49 14.81
C LEU A 415 0.85 9.96 14.89
N ARG A 416 0.63 9.23 13.78
CA ARG A 416 0.79 7.77 13.71
C ARG A 416 2.09 7.35 13.03
N CYS A 417 2.88 8.31 12.59
CA CYS A 417 4.14 8.08 11.87
C CYS A 417 5.33 8.11 12.84
N ALA A 418 6.22 7.10 12.74
CA ALA A 418 7.42 7.07 13.59
C ALA A 418 8.34 8.30 13.37
N PHE A 419 8.51 8.73 12.10
CA PHE A 419 9.26 9.96 11.79
C PHE A 419 8.55 11.22 12.29
N GLY A 420 7.21 11.24 12.23
CA GLY A 420 6.40 12.30 12.81
C GLY A 420 6.55 12.38 14.33
N ALA A 421 6.58 11.24 15.00
CA ALA A 421 6.79 11.16 16.45
C ALA A 421 8.16 11.73 16.87
N GLU A 422 9.23 11.46 16.11
CA GLU A 422 10.55 12.07 16.34
C GLU A 422 10.49 13.59 16.19
N TYR A 423 9.80 14.10 15.16
CA TYR A 423 9.65 15.55 14.96
C TYR A 423 8.85 16.21 16.09
N LEU A 424 7.76 15.58 16.54
CA LEU A 424 6.91 16.13 17.60
C LEU A 424 7.65 16.24 18.93
N ARG A 425 8.51 15.25 19.25
CA ARG A 425 9.31 15.23 20.47
C ARG A 425 10.55 16.11 20.43
N ALA A 426 10.96 16.55 19.24
CA ALA A 426 12.14 17.40 19.11
C ALA A 426 11.92 18.74 19.82
N VAL A 427 12.78 19.04 20.79
CA VAL A 427 12.80 20.35 21.44
C VAL A 427 13.61 21.29 20.56
N PRO A 428 13.05 22.48 20.18
CA PRO A 428 13.83 23.47 19.45
C PRO A 428 15.13 23.77 20.21
N LYS A 429 16.26 23.67 19.51
CA LYS A 429 17.50 24.18 20.10
C LYS A 429 17.36 25.70 20.27
N PRO A 430 17.78 26.25 21.43
CA PRO A 430 17.70 27.69 21.70
C PRO A 430 18.51 28.51 20.68
#